data_675faed7b94f0e080334dd0d3f3d7d2d
#
_entry.id   675faed7b94f0e080334dd0d3f3d7d2d
#
_cell.length_a   1.000
_cell.length_b   1.000
_cell.length_c   1.000
_cell.angle_alpha   90.00
_cell.angle_beta   90.00
_cell.angle_gamma   90.00
#
_symmetry.space_group_name_H-M   'P 1'
#
loop_
_entity.id
_entity.type
_entity.pdbx_description
1 polymer ?
#
loop_
_entity_poly.entity_id
_entity_poly.type
_entity_poly.pdbx_seq_one_letter_code
_entity_poly.pdbx_strand_id
1 'polypeptide(L)'
;MGEPKLLVFVLDDDESLRTMLGSYLEISGRCTAYTMASVRELERHLADLPHLFAAILDINLGPDEPTGLDAYQWLRSHGFAGRIIFLTGHARSHPLVQEAHLIGDAAILEKPAGIIQLESAIFEAA
;
A
#
# COMPACT_ATOMS: atom_id res chain seq x y z
N MET A 1 -12.34 -24.46 -9.88
CA MET A 1 -12.38 -23.01 -9.91
C MET A 1 -12.04 -22.46 -8.54
N GLY A 2 -11.09 -21.55 -8.48
CA GLY A 2 -10.69 -20.96 -7.22
C GLY A 2 -11.58 -19.78 -6.82
N GLU A 3 -11.40 -19.31 -5.61
CA GLU A 3 -12.05 -18.09 -5.15
C GLU A 3 -11.54 -16.90 -5.96
N PRO A 4 -12.34 -15.83 -6.11
CA PRO A 4 -11.88 -14.60 -6.72
C PRO A 4 -10.65 -14.07 -5.99
N LYS A 5 -9.68 -13.58 -6.74
CA LYS A 5 -8.49 -12.98 -6.15
C LYS A 5 -8.81 -11.60 -5.62
N LEU A 6 -8.17 -11.26 -4.52
CA LEU A 6 -8.32 -9.95 -3.89
C LEU A 6 -7.40 -8.94 -4.54
N LEU A 7 -7.94 -7.79 -4.92
CA LEU A 7 -7.16 -6.73 -5.54
C LEU A 7 -6.38 -5.96 -4.48
N VAL A 8 -5.08 -5.83 -4.70
CA VAL A 8 -4.19 -5.07 -3.82
C VAL A 8 -3.41 -4.05 -4.65
N PHE A 9 -3.40 -2.80 -4.20
CA PHE A 9 -2.57 -1.77 -4.81
C PHE A 9 -1.20 -1.74 -4.13
N VAL A 10 -0.14 -1.57 -4.92
CA VAL A 10 1.22 -1.40 -4.41
C VAL A 10 1.76 -0.09 -4.97
N LEU A 11 1.98 0.88 -4.10
CA LEU A 11 2.51 2.19 -4.46
C LEU A 11 3.92 2.34 -3.91
N ASP A 12 4.92 2.36 -4.78
CA ASP A 12 6.33 2.50 -4.41
C ASP A 12 7.08 3.05 -5.61
N ASP A 13 7.91 4.08 -5.41
CA ASP A 13 8.68 4.69 -6.49
C ASP A 13 9.89 3.85 -6.92
N ASP A 14 10.32 2.89 -6.11
CA ASP A 14 11.40 1.98 -6.46
C ASP A 14 10.86 0.83 -7.32
N GLU A 15 11.24 0.80 -8.60
CA GLU A 15 10.73 -0.18 -9.54
C GLU A 15 11.04 -1.62 -9.11
N SER A 16 12.25 -1.88 -8.64
CA SER A 16 12.65 -3.22 -8.22
C SER A 16 11.83 -3.71 -7.03
N LEU A 17 11.65 -2.86 -6.04
CA LEU A 17 10.86 -3.20 -4.85
C LEU A 17 9.39 -3.36 -5.20
N ARG A 18 8.85 -2.47 -6.02
CA ARG A 18 7.47 -2.53 -6.49
C ARG A 18 7.19 -3.83 -7.22
N THR A 19 8.08 -4.21 -8.13
CA THR A 19 7.96 -5.47 -8.88
C THR A 19 8.03 -6.68 -7.96
N MET A 20 8.95 -6.66 -7.00
CA MET A 20 9.12 -7.75 -6.04
C MET A 20 7.86 -7.91 -5.17
N LEU A 21 7.34 -6.81 -4.65
CA LEU A 21 6.14 -6.86 -3.82
C LEU A 21 4.94 -7.39 -4.59
N GLY A 22 4.75 -6.90 -5.82
CA GLY A 22 3.67 -7.39 -6.68
C GLY A 22 3.79 -8.89 -6.95
N SER A 23 4.99 -9.36 -7.22
CA SER A 23 5.24 -10.79 -7.46
C SER A 23 4.96 -11.63 -6.23
N TYR A 24 5.38 -11.18 -5.04
CA TYR A 24 5.12 -11.89 -3.80
C TYR A 24 3.62 -12.07 -3.57
N LEU A 25 2.84 -11.02 -3.79
CA LEU A 25 1.41 -11.07 -3.58
C LEU A 25 0.74 -12.04 -4.55
N GLU A 26 1.16 -12.04 -5.80
CA GLU A 26 0.56 -12.90 -6.81
C GLU A 26 0.97 -14.37 -6.68
N ILE A 27 2.18 -14.63 -6.19
CA ILE A 27 2.63 -16.00 -5.95
C ILE A 27 1.74 -16.72 -4.93
N SER A 28 1.21 -15.99 -3.96
CA SER A 28 0.32 -16.60 -2.97
C SER A 28 -0.95 -17.20 -3.60
N GLY A 29 -1.32 -16.74 -4.79
CA GLY A 29 -2.54 -17.15 -5.48
C GLY A 29 -3.81 -16.50 -4.94
N ARG A 30 -3.71 -15.66 -3.89
CA ARG A 30 -4.85 -15.01 -3.26
C ARG A 30 -5.08 -13.58 -3.76
N CYS A 31 -4.07 -12.97 -4.37
CA CYS A 31 -4.10 -11.56 -4.73
C CYS A 31 -3.83 -11.33 -6.20
N THR A 32 -4.44 -10.27 -6.73
CA THR A 32 -4.00 -9.61 -7.96
C THR A 32 -3.41 -8.27 -7.53
N ALA A 33 -2.19 -7.97 -7.97
CA ALA A 33 -1.49 -6.75 -7.58
C ALA A 33 -1.49 -5.76 -8.75
N TYR A 34 -1.96 -4.54 -8.49
CA TYR A 34 -1.76 -3.41 -9.41
C TYR A 34 -0.68 -2.54 -8.79
N THR A 35 0.36 -2.25 -9.57
CA THR A 35 1.51 -1.50 -9.07
C THR A 35 1.57 -0.12 -9.72
N MET A 36 1.94 0.88 -8.93
CA MET A 36 2.08 2.26 -9.40
C MET A 36 3.27 2.93 -8.72
N ALA A 37 3.86 3.89 -9.41
CA ALA A 37 5.08 4.55 -8.95
C ALA A 37 4.82 5.88 -8.25
N SER A 38 3.63 6.45 -8.39
CA SER A 38 3.32 7.78 -7.86
C SER A 38 1.85 7.90 -7.52
N VAL A 39 1.52 8.91 -6.73
CA VAL A 39 0.11 9.21 -6.42
C VAL A 39 -0.66 9.55 -7.69
N ARG A 40 -0.01 10.22 -8.62
CA ARG A 40 -0.64 10.55 -9.92
C ARG A 40 -1.07 9.30 -10.66
N GLU A 41 -0.25 8.27 -10.68
CA GLU A 41 -0.62 6.98 -11.27
C GLU A 41 -1.75 6.31 -10.49
N LEU A 42 -1.70 6.39 -9.17
CA LEU A 42 -2.76 5.84 -8.31
C LEU A 42 -4.12 6.45 -8.67
N GLU A 43 -4.17 7.76 -8.88
CA GLU A 43 -5.41 8.46 -9.17
C GLU A 43 -6.08 8.01 -10.46
N ARG A 44 -5.33 7.38 -11.37
CA ARG A 44 -5.89 6.81 -12.60
C ARG A 44 -6.72 5.56 -12.35
N HIS A 45 -6.63 5.00 -11.15
CA HIS A 45 -7.32 3.77 -10.78
C HIS A 45 -8.61 4.02 -9.99
N LEU A 46 -9.20 5.19 -10.12
CA LEU A 46 -10.45 5.54 -9.42
C LEU A 46 -11.54 4.49 -9.64
N ALA A 47 -11.68 4.00 -10.87
CA ALA A 47 -12.72 3.03 -11.21
C ALA A 47 -12.52 1.66 -10.53
N ASP A 48 -11.29 1.38 -10.05
CA ASP A 48 -10.98 0.11 -9.40
C ASP A 48 -11.27 0.13 -7.91
N LEU A 49 -11.51 1.30 -7.31
CA LEU A 49 -11.68 1.41 -5.85
C LEU A 49 -12.82 0.57 -5.29
N PRO A 50 -13.97 0.39 -5.95
CA PRO A 50 -15.01 -0.48 -5.42
C PRO A 50 -14.58 -1.95 -5.26
N HIS A 51 -13.55 -2.36 -5.98
CA HIS A 51 -13.05 -3.74 -5.95
C HIS A 51 -11.77 -3.88 -5.13
N LEU A 52 -11.24 -2.77 -4.62
CA LEU A 52 -9.98 -2.77 -3.90
C LEU A 52 -10.14 -3.37 -2.51
N PHE A 53 -9.27 -4.33 -2.18
CA PHE A 53 -9.25 -4.95 -0.86
C PHE A 53 -8.28 -4.27 0.09
N ALA A 54 -7.07 -3.98 -0.39
CA ALA A 54 -6.02 -3.38 0.43
C ALA A 54 -5.09 -2.54 -0.43
N ALA A 55 -4.42 -1.58 0.20
CA ALA A 55 -3.41 -0.75 -0.45
C ALA A 55 -2.15 -0.72 0.38
N ILE A 56 -1.01 -1.01 -0.26
CA ILE A 56 0.32 -0.92 0.34
C ILE A 56 0.95 0.36 -0.20
N LEU A 57 1.26 1.29 0.69
CA LEU A 57 1.70 2.62 0.33
C LEU A 57 3.08 2.91 0.92
N ASP A 58 4.08 3.15 0.06
CA ASP A 58 5.36 3.68 0.51
C ASP A 58 5.12 5.11 1.01
N ILE A 59 5.61 5.42 2.18
CA ILE A 59 5.41 6.76 2.78
C ILE A 59 6.13 7.82 1.98
N ASN A 60 7.37 7.58 1.57
CA ASN A 60 8.17 8.55 0.84
C ASN A 60 8.31 8.14 -0.62
N LEU A 61 7.76 8.94 -1.52
CA LEU A 61 7.75 8.66 -2.95
C LEU A 61 8.71 9.55 -3.74
N GLY A 62 9.63 10.18 -3.05
CA GLY A 62 10.65 11.00 -3.68
C GLY A 62 10.53 12.49 -3.36
N PRO A 63 11.59 13.28 -3.64
CA PRO A 63 11.57 14.71 -3.40
C PRO A 63 10.48 15.39 -4.23
N ASP A 64 9.80 16.34 -3.63
CA ASP A 64 8.77 17.16 -4.29
C ASP A 64 7.59 16.36 -4.88
N GLU A 65 7.45 15.10 -4.50
CA GLU A 65 6.32 14.27 -4.92
C GLU A 65 5.28 14.15 -3.79
N PRO A 66 4.00 13.98 -4.14
CA PRO A 66 3.01 13.60 -3.13
C PRO A 66 3.43 12.33 -2.42
N THR A 67 3.16 12.25 -1.13
CA THR A 67 3.62 11.16 -0.26
C THR A 67 2.59 10.03 -0.16
N GLY A 68 2.96 8.94 0.51
CA GLY A 68 2.03 7.88 0.84
C GLY A 68 0.88 8.36 1.71
N LEU A 69 1.10 9.41 2.52
CA LEU A 69 0.02 10.02 3.31
C LEU A 69 -1.00 10.73 2.41
N ASP A 70 -0.54 11.38 1.35
CA ASP A 70 -1.42 11.97 0.35
C ASP A 70 -2.24 10.89 -0.35
N ALA A 71 -1.61 9.76 -0.67
CA ALA A 71 -2.31 8.61 -1.24
C ALA A 71 -3.38 8.08 -0.30
N TYR A 72 -3.07 7.97 0.97
CA TYR A 72 -4.03 7.56 2.00
C TYR A 72 -5.25 8.48 2.01
N GLN A 73 -5.02 9.79 2.05
CA GLN A 73 -6.10 10.76 2.07
C GLN A 73 -6.97 10.68 0.82
N TRP A 74 -6.33 10.53 -0.34
CA TRP A 74 -7.06 10.39 -1.58
C TRP A 74 -7.96 9.15 -1.58
N LEU A 75 -7.41 8.00 -1.15
CA LEU A 75 -8.17 6.76 -1.07
C LEU A 75 -9.38 6.89 -0.14
N ARG A 76 -9.17 7.43 1.06
CA ARG A 76 -10.25 7.60 2.03
C ARG A 76 -11.30 8.59 1.54
N SER A 77 -10.88 9.68 0.93
CA SER A 77 -11.82 10.70 0.45
C SER A 77 -12.67 10.20 -0.72
N HIS A 78 -12.19 9.19 -1.44
CA HIS A 78 -12.93 8.59 -2.56
C HIS A 78 -13.68 7.31 -2.15
N GLY A 79 -13.84 7.09 -0.86
CA GLY A 79 -14.72 6.03 -0.36
C GLY A 79 -14.05 4.69 -0.09
N PHE A 80 -12.72 4.56 -0.28
CA PHE A 80 -12.06 3.31 0.07
C PHE A 80 -11.95 3.20 1.60
N ALA A 81 -12.62 2.20 2.17
CA ALA A 81 -12.63 1.96 3.61
C ALA A 81 -11.86 0.70 4.01
N GLY A 82 -11.16 0.08 3.07
CA GLY A 82 -10.44 -1.16 3.33
C GLY A 82 -9.09 -0.94 4.00
N ARG A 83 -8.26 -1.95 3.93
CA ARG A 83 -6.99 -1.97 4.65
C ARG A 83 -5.94 -1.10 3.97
N ILE A 84 -5.24 -0.32 4.78
CA ILE A 84 -4.10 0.47 4.34
C ILE A 84 -2.87 0.02 5.14
N ILE A 85 -1.78 -0.26 4.42
CA ILE A 85 -0.51 -0.62 5.01
C ILE A 85 0.54 0.36 4.51
N PHE A 86 1.14 1.12 5.41
CA PHE A 86 2.27 1.98 5.05
C PHE A 86 3.57 1.18 5.14
N LEU A 87 4.46 1.38 4.15
CA LEU A 87 5.83 0.88 4.21
C LEU A 87 6.76 2.07 4.38
N THR A 88 7.76 1.92 5.24
CA THR A 88 8.72 2.98 5.48
C THR A 88 10.14 2.46 5.57
N GLY A 89 11.07 3.13 4.90
CA GLY A 89 12.51 2.92 5.07
C GLY A 89 13.13 3.94 6.02
N HIS A 90 12.32 4.80 6.62
CA HIS A 90 12.79 5.86 7.51
C HIS A 90 12.61 5.51 8.97
N ALA A 91 13.38 6.17 9.83
CA ALA A 91 13.27 6.00 11.27
C ALA A 91 11.91 6.50 11.77
N ARG A 92 11.50 5.94 12.92
CA ARG A 92 10.23 6.32 13.55
C ARG A 92 10.16 7.82 13.91
N SER A 93 11.31 8.44 14.10
CA SER A 93 11.40 9.87 14.38
C SER A 93 11.16 10.77 13.15
N HIS A 94 11.15 10.20 11.94
CA HIS A 94 10.91 10.99 10.73
C HIS A 94 9.49 11.59 10.77
N PRO A 95 9.32 12.87 10.43
CA PRO A 95 8.02 13.54 10.54
C PRO A 95 6.89 12.82 9.81
N LEU A 96 7.13 12.30 8.61
CA LEU A 96 6.11 11.57 7.86
C LEU A 96 5.72 10.26 8.55
N VAL A 97 6.68 9.58 9.17
CA VAL A 97 6.41 8.35 9.89
C VAL A 97 5.59 8.63 11.14
N GLN A 98 5.93 9.72 11.87
CA GLN A 98 5.16 10.13 13.03
C GLN A 98 3.73 10.46 12.65
N GLU A 99 3.54 11.16 11.54
CA GLU A 99 2.22 11.51 11.04
C GLU A 99 1.41 10.26 10.69
N ALA A 100 2.04 9.26 10.05
CA ALA A 100 1.40 8.00 9.73
C ALA A 100 0.94 7.26 10.99
N HIS A 101 1.73 7.27 12.06
CA HIS A 101 1.35 6.66 13.33
C HIS A 101 0.14 7.34 13.97
N LEU A 102 -0.04 8.64 13.74
CA LEU A 102 -1.17 9.38 14.31
C LEU A 102 -2.49 9.05 13.62
N ILE A 103 -2.45 8.53 12.39
CA ILE A 103 -3.66 8.19 11.64
C ILE A 103 -4.48 7.11 12.36
N GLY A 104 -3.82 6.06 12.84
CA GLY A 104 -4.43 5.06 13.72
C GLY A 104 -5.25 3.98 13.04
N ASP A 105 -5.66 4.12 11.79
CA ASP A 105 -6.45 3.10 11.09
C ASP A 105 -5.68 2.40 9.97
N ALA A 106 -4.37 2.43 10.05
CA ALA A 106 -3.49 1.82 9.06
C ALA A 106 -2.36 1.09 9.78
N ALA A 107 -1.89 -0.01 9.19
CA ALA A 107 -0.70 -0.70 9.66
C ALA A 107 0.54 0.01 9.13
N ILE A 108 1.65 -0.08 9.86
CA ILE A 108 2.93 0.48 9.43
C ILE A 108 3.98 -0.61 9.54
N LEU A 109 4.66 -0.90 8.43
CA LEU A 109 5.73 -1.89 8.38
C LEU A 109 7.02 -1.23 7.95
N GLU A 110 8.12 -1.63 8.54
CA GLU A 110 9.44 -1.16 8.16
C GLU A 110 9.98 -1.97 6.97
N LYS A 111 10.67 -1.30 6.06
CA LYS A 111 11.37 -1.97 4.96
C LYS A 111 12.67 -2.57 5.48
N PRO A 112 13.07 -3.76 5.00
CA PRO A 112 12.33 -4.62 4.08
C PRO A 112 11.25 -5.41 4.81
N ALA A 113 10.03 -5.41 4.26
CA ALA A 113 8.94 -6.19 4.83
C ALA A 113 8.90 -7.56 4.15
N GLY A 114 8.88 -8.61 4.94
CA GLY A 114 8.78 -9.96 4.42
C GLY A 114 7.37 -10.30 3.99
N ILE A 115 7.25 -11.34 3.15
CA ILE A 115 5.94 -11.74 2.63
C ILE A 115 4.98 -12.13 3.76
N ILE A 116 5.47 -12.76 4.82
CA ILE A 116 4.63 -13.17 5.95
C ILE A 116 4.05 -11.94 6.65
N GLN A 117 4.87 -10.91 6.88
CA GLN A 117 4.42 -9.66 7.49
C GLN A 117 3.38 -8.96 6.63
N LEU A 118 3.60 -8.93 5.30
CA LEU A 118 2.66 -8.31 4.37
C LEU A 118 1.34 -9.05 4.33
N GLU A 119 1.37 -10.38 4.24
CA GLU A 119 0.15 -11.16 4.23
C GLU A 119 -0.63 -11.02 5.53
N SER A 120 0.08 -11.01 6.65
CA SER A 120 -0.56 -10.80 7.94
C SER A 120 -1.27 -9.44 8.00
N ALA A 121 -0.60 -8.38 7.52
CA ALA A 121 -1.18 -7.06 7.50
C ALA A 121 -2.37 -6.93 6.55
N ILE A 122 -2.35 -7.69 5.45
CA ILE A 122 -3.42 -7.65 4.45
C ILE A 122 -4.64 -8.45 4.89
N PHE A 123 -4.43 -9.65 5.42
CA PHE A 123 -5.51 -10.62 5.61
C PHE A 123 -5.99 -10.76 7.04
N GLU A 124 -5.15 -10.49 8.03
CA GLU A 124 -5.53 -10.67 9.42
C GLU A 124 -6.05 -9.37 10.01
N ALA A 125 -7.18 -9.47 10.68
CA ALA A 125 -7.70 -8.34 11.41
C ALA A 125 -6.79 -8.00 12.58
N ALA A 126 -6.52 -6.73 12.76
CA ALA A 126 -5.75 -6.26 13.89
C ALA A 126 -6.51 -6.48 15.19
#